data_93f1c7471641ff16a84b8c0bd6bb7eba
#
_entry.id   93f1c7471641ff16a84b8c0bd6bb7eba
#
_cell.length_a   1.000
_cell.length_b   1.000
_cell.length_c   1.000
_cell.angle_alpha   90.00
_cell.angle_beta   90.00
_cell.angle_gamma   90.00
#
_symmetry.space_group_name_H-M   'P 1'
#
loop_
_entity.id
_entity.type
_entity.pdbx_description
1 polymer ?
#
loop_
_entity_poly.entity_id
_entity_poly.type
_entity_poly.pdbx_seq_one_letter_code
_entity_poly.pdbx_strand_id
1 'polypeptide(L)'
;VEDVVLNRRPDAGERLVEVADSARSGAKDESKKLEWRGTPDAPKTVGERLSHALVHGITDFITEDTEEAYQSIVVRGGGRPLHVIEGPLMDGMNVVGDLFGAGKMFLPQVVKSARVMKQAVAHLVPYIEEEKRQQEAAGLDVTSRGKIVIATVKGDVHDIGKNIVTVVLQCNNF
;
A
#
# COMPACT_ATOMS: atom_id res chain seq x y z
N VAL A 1 -1.59 -24.18 13.19
CA VAL A 1 -1.54 -23.68 14.58
C VAL A 1 -0.25 -24.11 15.25
N GLU A 2 0.11 -25.40 15.25
CA GLU A 2 1.36 -25.87 15.88
C GLU A 2 2.61 -25.16 15.37
N ASP A 3 2.72 -24.93 14.06
CA ASP A 3 3.86 -24.24 13.46
C ASP A 3 4.02 -22.80 14.00
N VAL A 4 2.89 -22.14 14.35
CA VAL A 4 2.91 -20.82 14.97
C VAL A 4 3.35 -20.91 16.45
N VAL A 5 2.72 -21.81 17.20
CA VAL A 5 3.00 -21.97 18.64
C VAL A 5 4.45 -22.42 18.91
N LEU A 6 4.94 -23.32 18.07
CA LEU A 6 6.28 -23.91 18.21
C LEU A 6 7.35 -23.19 17.38
N ASN A 7 7.00 -22.10 16.71
CA ASN A 7 7.90 -21.31 15.86
C ASN A 7 8.70 -22.18 14.85
N ARG A 8 8.05 -23.18 14.25
CA ARG A 8 8.71 -24.13 13.34
C ARG A 8 9.05 -23.52 11.98
N ARG A 9 8.36 -22.45 11.60
CA ARG A 9 8.50 -21.81 10.29
C ARG A 9 8.33 -20.30 10.41
N PRO A 10 9.13 -19.49 9.69
CA PRO A 10 9.02 -18.04 9.72
C PRO A 10 7.70 -17.53 9.11
N ASP A 11 7.09 -18.29 8.17
CA ASP A 11 5.82 -17.96 7.49
C ASP A 11 4.57 -18.56 8.18
N ALA A 12 4.74 -19.16 9.36
CA ALA A 12 3.67 -19.90 10.05
C ALA A 12 2.45 -19.01 10.38
N GLY A 13 2.69 -17.76 10.79
CA GLY A 13 1.64 -16.79 11.09
C GLY A 13 0.83 -16.42 9.86
N GLU A 14 1.48 -16.12 8.75
CA GLU A 14 0.82 -15.77 7.48
C GLU A 14 -0.07 -16.92 6.97
N ARG A 15 0.47 -18.13 6.97
CA ARG A 15 -0.29 -19.33 6.57
C ARG A 15 -1.50 -19.61 7.47
N LEU A 16 -1.38 -19.34 8.77
CA LEU A 16 -2.51 -19.53 9.68
C LEU A 16 -3.63 -18.52 9.36
N VAL A 17 -3.28 -17.26 9.03
CA VAL A 17 -4.25 -16.25 8.61
C VAL A 17 -4.93 -16.66 7.30
N GLU A 18 -4.18 -17.14 6.32
CA GLU A 18 -4.74 -17.64 5.04
C GLU A 18 -5.74 -18.78 5.24
N VAL A 19 -5.40 -19.75 6.11
CA VAL A 19 -6.29 -20.85 6.46
C VAL A 19 -7.53 -20.35 7.20
N ALA A 20 -7.38 -19.39 8.11
CA ALA A 20 -8.50 -18.80 8.84
C ALA A 20 -9.45 -18.03 7.91
N ASP A 21 -8.91 -17.29 6.95
CA ASP A 21 -9.69 -16.58 5.93
C ASP A 21 -10.43 -17.57 5.01
N SER A 22 -9.79 -18.67 4.60
CA SER A 22 -10.43 -19.72 3.80
C SER A 22 -11.54 -20.47 4.56
N ALA A 23 -11.35 -20.68 5.86
CA ALA A 23 -12.35 -21.32 6.72
C ALA A 23 -13.57 -20.41 6.98
N ARG A 24 -13.38 -19.07 6.99
CA ARG A 24 -14.47 -18.08 7.07
C ARG A 24 -15.25 -17.95 5.76
N SER A 25 -14.58 -18.12 4.66
CA SER A 25 -15.15 -18.06 3.32
C SER A 25 -15.53 -19.45 2.83
N GLY A 26 -16.53 -20.09 3.45
CA GLY A 26 -17.22 -21.20 2.78
C GLY A 26 -17.57 -20.78 1.36
N ALA A 27 -17.27 -21.62 0.35
CA ALA A 27 -17.36 -21.43 -1.11
C ALA A 27 -18.08 -20.14 -1.52
N LYS A 28 -17.35 -19.02 -1.58
CA LYS A 28 -17.89 -17.76 -2.09
C LYS A 28 -17.78 -17.81 -3.61
N ASP A 29 -18.94 -17.72 -4.23
CA ASP A 29 -19.12 -17.50 -5.66
C ASP A 29 -18.13 -16.44 -6.19
N GLU A 30 -17.42 -16.72 -7.27
CA GLU A 30 -16.40 -15.80 -7.81
C GLU A 30 -17.00 -14.42 -8.19
N SER A 31 -18.29 -14.37 -8.54
CA SER A 31 -19.01 -13.12 -8.79
C SER A 31 -19.08 -12.22 -7.56
N LYS A 32 -19.22 -12.79 -6.35
CA LYS A 32 -19.21 -12.05 -5.09
C LYS A 32 -17.82 -11.56 -4.67
N LYS A 33 -16.76 -12.16 -5.21
CA LYS A 33 -15.39 -11.71 -4.92
C LYS A 33 -15.06 -10.34 -5.51
N LEU A 34 -15.79 -9.89 -6.53
CA LEU A 34 -15.53 -8.66 -7.26
C LEU A 34 -16.57 -7.55 -6.99
N GLU A 35 -17.62 -7.80 -6.22
CA GLU A 35 -18.63 -6.79 -5.87
C GLU A 35 -18.04 -5.52 -5.25
N TRP A 36 -16.92 -5.66 -4.53
CA TRP A 36 -16.22 -4.52 -3.94
C TRP A 36 -15.58 -3.57 -4.98
N ARG A 37 -15.38 -4.02 -6.22
CA ARG A 37 -14.90 -3.17 -7.32
C ARG A 37 -16.02 -2.34 -7.95
N GLY A 38 -17.26 -2.61 -7.57
CA GLY A 38 -18.46 -2.02 -8.14
C GLY A 38 -19.05 -2.87 -9.27
N THR A 39 -20.20 -2.44 -9.72
CA THR A 39 -20.92 -3.01 -10.87
C THR A 39 -20.89 -2.02 -12.03
N PRO A 40 -21.20 -2.45 -13.28
CA PRO A 40 -21.31 -1.53 -14.40
C PRO A 40 -22.27 -0.36 -14.14
N ASP A 41 -23.35 -0.59 -13.37
CA ASP A 41 -24.37 0.41 -13.03
C ASP A 41 -23.98 1.29 -11.82
N ALA A 42 -23.04 0.84 -11.00
CA ALA A 42 -22.52 1.54 -9.81
C ALA A 42 -21.03 1.29 -9.65
N PRO A 43 -20.19 1.89 -10.50
CA PRO A 43 -18.75 1.69 -10.44
C PRO A 43 -18.17 2.35 -9.18
N LYS A 44 -17.25 1.63 -8.50
CA LYS A 44 -16.45 2.20 -7.43
C LYS A 44 -15.34 3.08 -7.98
N THR A 45 -15.07 4.18 -7.31
CA THR A 45 -13.93 5.03 -7.65
C THR A 45 -12.62 4.29 -7.40
N VAL A 46 -11.56 4.69 -8.10
CA VAL A 46 -10.23 4.09 -7.90
C VAL A 46 -9.75 4.26 -6.45
N GLY A 47 -10.04 5.37 -5.79
CA GLY A 47 -9.71 5.59 -4.39
C GLY A 47 -10.43 4.61 -3.45
N GLU A 48 -11.72 4.35 -3.68
CA GLU A 48 -12.48 3.36 -2.90
C GLU A 48 -11.93 1.94 -3.11
N ARG A 49 -11.53 1.59 -4.34
CA ARG A 49 -10.94 0.29 -4.64
C ARG A 49 -9.58 0.13 -3.96
N LEU A 50 -8.71 1.13 -4.04
CA LEU A 50 -7.41 1.14 -3.37
C LEU A 50 -7.55 1.03 -1.84
N SER A 51 -8.46 1.81 -1.24
CA SER A 51 -8.75 1.74 0.19
C SER A 51 -9.25 0.34 0.59
N HIS A 52 -10.17 -0.23 -0.18
CA HIS A 52 -10.66 -1.59 0.08
C HIS A 52 -9.55 -2.63 -0.02
N ALA A 53 -8.71 -2.56 -1.06
CA ALA A 53 -7.58 -3.46 -1.26
C ALA A 53 -6.59 -3.38 -0.08
N LEU A 54 -6.28 -2.17 0.41
CA LEU A 54 -5.42 -1.95 1.56
C LEU A 54 -6.03 -2.54 2.84
N VAL A 55 -7.29 -2.25 3.14
CA VAL A 55 -7.98 -2.75 4.35
C VAL A 55 -8.07 -4.28 4.37
N HIS A 56 -8.30 -4.92 3.22
CA HIS A 56 -8.49 -6.36 3.14
C HIS A 56 -7.23 -7.14 2.74
N GLY A 57 -6.12 -6.43 2.46
CA GLY A 57 -4.84 -7.05 2.08
C GLY A 57 -4.87 -7.73 0.71
N ILE A 58 -5.65 -7.18 -0.26
CA ILE A 58 -5.83 -7.73 -1.61
C ILE A 58 -4.75 -7.17 -2.53
N THR A 59 -3.96 -8.04 -3.15
CA THR A 59 -2.86 -7.65 -4.06
C THR A 59 -3.20 -7.79 -5.53
N ASP A 60 -4.25 -8.54 -5.87
CA ASP A 60 -4.54 -8.99 -7.24
C ASP A 60 -4.69 -7.85 -8.26
N PHE A 61 -5.26 -6.71 -7.82
CA PHE A 61 -5.56 -5.57 -8.70
C PHE A 61 -4.79 -4.31 -8.32
N ILE A 62 -3.89 -4.38 -7.34
CA ILE A 62 -3.27 -3.16 -6.78
C ILE A 62 -2.44 -2.40 -7.80
N THR A 63 -1.75 -3.08 -8.69
CA THR A 63 -0.93 -2.45 -9.73
C THR A 63 -1.80 -1.73 -10.75
N GLU A 64 -2.89 -2.38 -11.21
CA GLU A 64 -3.83 -1.80 -12.18
C GLU A 64 -4.56 -0.59 -11.59
N ASP A 65 -5.06 -0.73 -10.36
CA ASP A 65 -5.77 0.37 -9.67
C ASP A 65 -4.82 1.54 -9.34
N THR A 66 -3.55 1.26 -9.02
CA THR A 66 -2.54 2.31 -8.81
C THR A 66 -2.20 3.02 -10.11
N GLU A 67 -2.10 2.28 -11.24
CA GLU A 67 -1.90 2.87 -12.56
C GLU A 67 -3.09 3.75 -12.95
N GLU A 68 -4.32 3.30 -12.73
CA GLU A 68 -5.51 4.10 -13.00
C GLU A 68 -5.52 5.39 -12.17
N ALA A 69 -5.12 5.32 -10.90
CA ALA A 69 -4.97 6.49 -10.04
C ALA A 69 -3.90 7.45 -10.57
N TYR A 70 -2.75 6.90 -11.01
CA TYR A 70 -1.69 7.69 -11.65
C TYR A 70 -2.20 8.39 -12.91
N GLN A 71 -2.87 7.69 -13.81
CA GLN A 71 -3.43 8.26 -15.03
C GLN A 71 -4.45 9.37 -14.72
N SER A 72 -5.25 9.20 -13.66
CA SER A 72 -6.26 10.18 -13.28
C SER A 72 -5.65 11.42 -12.62
N ILE A 73 -4.75 11.24 -11.66
CA ILE A 73 -4.21 12.31 -10.82
C ILE A 73 -3.08 13.04 -11.55
N VAL A 74 -2.20 12.30 -12.21
CA VAL A 74 -0.98 12.86 -12.81
C VAL A 74 -1.22 13.25 -14.26
N VAL A 75 -1.59 12.28 -15.11
CA VAL A 75 -1.65 12.50 -16.56
C VAL A 75 -2.81 13.44 -16.92
N ARG A 76 -4.00 13.19 -16.38
CA ARG A 76 -5.18 14.01 -16.66
C ARG A 76 -5.32 15.22 -15.73
N GLY A 77 -4.90 15.05 -14.47
CA GLY A 77 -5.06 16.07 -13.41
C GLY A 77 -3.89 17.03 -13.28
N GLY A 78 -2.75 16.80 -13.97
CA GLY A 78 -1.55 17.63 -13.86
C GLY A 78 -0.86 17.54 -12.49
N GLY A 79 -1.18 16.54 -11.70
CA GLY A 79 -0.55 16.29 -10.40
C GLY A 79 0.83 15.63 -10.54
N ARG A 80 1.40 15.25 -9.40
CA ARG A 80 2.67 14.55 -9.31
C ARG A 80 2.45 13.06 -8.94
N PRO A 81 3.36 12.14 -9.30
CA PRO A 81 3.28 10.74 -8.88
C PRO A 81 3.13 10.58 -7.36
N LEU A 82 3.78 11.45 -6.59
CA LEU A 82 3.69 11.47 -5.13
C LEU A 82 2.25 11.69 -4.62
N HIS A 83 1.42 12.44 -5.33
CA HIS A 83 0.03 12.69 -4.94
C HIS A 83 -0.84 11.42 -4.95
N VAL A 84 -0.45 10.38 -5.69
CA VAL A 84 -1.12 9.06 -5.62
C VAL A 84 -0.85 8.39 -4.27
N ILE A 85 0.37 8.56 -3.75
CA ILE A 85 0.75 8.04 -2.43
C ILE A 85 0.06 8.84 -1.32
N GLU A 86 0.21 10.18 -1.36
CA GLU A 86 -0.31 11.11 -0.33
C GLU A 86 -1.84 11.16 -0.27
N GLY A 87 -2.51 10.91 -1.39
CA GLY A 87 -3.96 10.85 -1.47
C GLY A 87 -4.50 9.42 -1.26
N PRO A 88 -4.97 8.75 -2.32
CA PRO A 88 -5.78 7.53 -2.19
C PRO A 88 -5.09 6.38 -1.46
N LEU A 89 -3.75 6.25 -1.54
CA LEU A 89 -3.05 5.20 -0.81
C LEU A 89 -2.93 5.50 0.68
N MET A 90 -2.61 6.72 1.05
CA MET A 90 -2.56 7.13 2.46
C MET A 90 -3.94 7.17 3.09
N ASP A 91 -4.98 7.57 2.37
CA ASP A 91 -6.36 7.53 2.85
C ASP A 91 -6.76 6.10 3.23
N GLY A 92 -6.43 5.11 2.40
CA GLY A 92 -6.64 3.71 2.71
C GLY A 92 -5.84 3.23 3.93
N MET A 93 -4.58 3.65 4.06
CA MET A 93 -3.76 3.32 5.22
C MET A 93 -4.22 3.99 6.51
N ASN A 94 -4.81 5.18 6.45
CA ASN A 94 -5.43 5.83 7.60
C ASN A 94 -6.61 5.00 8.14
N VAL A 95 -7.46 4.46 7.24
CA VAL A 95 -8.53 3.53 7.63
C VAL A 95 -7.96 2.27 8.31
N VAL A 96 -6.86 1.71 7.79
CA VAL A 96 -6.17 0.58 8.43
C VAL A 96 -5.70 0.96 9.83
N GLY A 97 -5.09 2.14 9.99
CA GLY A 97 -4.63 2.65 11.27
C GLY A 97 -5.77 2.82 12.29
N ASP A 98 -6.90 3.39 11.87
CA ASP A 98 -8.08 3.57 12.70
C ASP A 98 -8.68 2.23 13.15
N LEU A 99 -8.77 1.26 12.24
CA LEU A 99 -9.27 -0.08 12.55
C LEU A 99 -8.34 -0.81 13.53
N PHE A 100 -7.02 -0.67 13.35
CA PHE A 100 -6.04 -1.24 14.27
C PHE A 100 -6.10 -0.57 15.65
N GLY A 101 -6.14 0.76 15.70
CA GLY A 101 -6.26 1.53 16.94
C GLY A 101 -7.54 1.24 17.70
N ALA A 102 -8.65 0.96 16.99
CA ALA A 102 -9.93 0.56 17.56
C ALA A 102 -10.00 -0.93 17.96
N GLY A 103 -8.92 -1.70 17.79
CA GLY A 103 -8.90 -3.14 18.09
C GLY A 103 -9.74 -4.00 17.12
N LYS A 104 -10.17 -3.44 15.99
CA LYS A 104 -10.96 -4.14 14.96
C LYS A 104 -10.10 -4.84 13.91
N MET A 105 -8.81 -4.55 13.88
CA MET A 105 -7.82 -5.16 13.01
C MET A 105 -6.63 -5.64 13.84
N PHE A 106 -6.04 -6.77 13.48
CA PHE A 106 -4.90 -7.36 14.18
C PHE A 106 -3.62 -7.21 13.36
N LEU A 107 -2.48 -7.29 14.03
CA LEU A 107 -1.16 -7.11 13.43
C LEU A 107 -0.94 -7.90 12.11
N PRO A 108 -1.30 -9.20 11.99
CA PRO A 108 -1.16 -9.92 10.73
C PRO A 108 -1.93 -9.31 9.56
N GLN A 109 -3.09 -8.70 9.83
CA GLN A 109 -3.88 -8.00 8.81
C GLN A 109 -3.21 -6.70 8.40
N VAL A 110 -2.64 -5.94 9.36
CA VAL A 110 -1.85 -4.74 9.08
C VAL A 110 -0.63 -5.07 8.22
N VAL A 111 0.05 -6.20 8.48
CA VAL A 111 1.17 -6.67 7.65
C VAL A 111 0.72 -6.98 6.21
N LYS A 112 -0.47 -7.58 6.02
CA LYS A 112 -1.05 -7.76 4.68
C LYS A 112 -1.32 -6.41 3.99
N SER A 113 -1.94 -5.45 4.69
CA SER A 113 -2.17 -4.09 4.18
C SER A 113 -0.88 -3.41 3.75
N ALA A 114 0.15 -3.54 4.55
CA ALA A 114 1.46 -2.99 4.26
C ALA A 114 2.14 -3.63 3.04
N ARG A 115 1.92 -4.91 2.79
CA ARG A 115 2.37 -5.59 1.56
C ARG A 115 1.69 -4.98 0.33
N VAL A 116 0.38 -4.73 0.40
CA VAL A 116 -0.38 -4.05 -0.66
C VAL A 116 0.19 -2.65 -0.91
N MET A 117 0.40 -1.86 0.15
CA MET A 117 1.01 -0.52 0.06
C MET A 117 2.38 -0.57 -0.59
N LYS A 118 3.24 -1.49 -0.17
CA LYS A 118 4.58 -1.67 -0.74
C LYS A 118 4.54 -1.96 -2.24
N GLN A 119 3.59 -2.78 -2.69
CA GLN A 119 3.43 -3.11 -4.11
C GLN A 119 2.95 -1.90 -4.91
N ALA A 120 1.99 -1.13 -4.40
CA ALA A 120 1.52 0.10 -5.02
C ALA A 120 2.65 1.13 -5.16
N VAL A 121 3.41 1.37 -4.08
CA VAL A 121 4.54 2.30 -4.10
C VAL A 121 5.64 1.83 -5.07
N ALA A 122 5.96 0.54 -5.09
CA ALA A 122 6.95 -0.01 -6.02
C ALA A 122 6.57 0.25 -7.50
N HIS A 123 5.28 0.21 -7.82
CA HIS A 123 4.78 0.56 -9.16
C HIS A 123 5.01 2.05 -9.49
N LEU A 124 4.92 2.94 -8.51
CA LEU A 124 5.07 4.39 -8.71
C LEU A 124 6.54 4.87 -8.73
N VAL A 125 7.47 4.11 -8.16
CA VAL A 125 8.89 4.49 -8.06
C VAL A 125 9.48 4.90 -9.42
N PRO A 126 9.30 4.16 -10.54
CA PRO A 126 9.86 4.58 -11.83
C PRO A 126 9.34 5.95 -12.31
N TYR A 127 8.08 6.27 -12.05
CA TYR A 127 7.48 7.56 -12.42
C TYR A 127 8.05 8.71 -11.57
N ILE A 128 8.29 8.44 -10.29
CA ILE A 128 8.92 9.40 -9.37
C ILE A 128 10.35 9.69 -9.79
N GLU A 129 11.12 8.66 -10.13
CA GLU A 129 12.48 8.80 -10.60
C GLU A 129 12.58 9.54 -11.95
N GLU A 130 11.61 9.29 -12.84
CA GLU A 130 11.51 10.00 -14.11
C GLU A 130 11.18 11.49 -13.90
N GLU A 131 10.22 11.81 -13.05
CA GLU A 131 9.89 13.19 -12.68
C GLU A 131 11.14 13.92 -12.17
N LYS A 132 11.91 13.27 -11.29
CA LYS A 132 13.14 13.83 -10.74
C LYS A 132 14.17 14.11 -11.85
N ARG A 133 14.39 13.16 -12.76
CA ARG A 133 15.29 13.36 -13.92
C ARG A 133 14.87 14.53 -14.79
N GLN A 134 13.57 14.69 -15.04
CA GLN A 134 13.05 15.79 -15.83
C GLN A 134 13.26 17.15 -15.15
N GLN A 135 13.09 17.21 -13.84
CA GLN A 135 13.36 18.41 -13.06
C GLN A 135 14.83 18.78 -13.08
N GLU A 136 15.73 17.81 -12.93
CA GLU A 136 17.18 18.00 -13.05
C GLU A 136 17.58 18.50 -14.46
N ALA A 137 17.03 17.89 -15.51
CA ALA A 137 17.28 18.29 -16.89
C ALA A 137 16.74 19.69 -17.23
N ALA A 138 15.66 20.12 -16.58
CA ALA A 138 15.09 21.45 -16.73
C ALA A 138 15.86 22.54 -15.95
N GLY A 139 16.96 22.18 -15.29
CA GLY A 139 17.78 23.13 -14.50
C GLY A 139 17.06 23.61 -13.24
N LEU A 140 16.00 22.94 -12.83
CA LEU A 140 15.37 23.21 -11.55
C LEU A 140 16.32 22.72 -10.46
N ASP A 141 16.47 23.55 -9.40
CA ASP A 141 17.36 23.21 -8.28
C ASP A 141 16.79 22.00 -7.53
N VAL A 142 17.30 20.81 -7.88
CA VAL A 142 16.98 19.53 -7.26
C VAL A 142 18.00 19.21 -6.16
N THR A 143 18.68 20.25 -5.64
CA THR A 143 19.65 20.06 -4.56
C THR A 143 19.02 19.37 -3.37
N SER A 144 19.77 18.43 -2.82
CA SER A 144 19.37 17.71 -1.61
C SER A 144 19.14 18.74 -0.48
N ARG A 145 17.96 18.72 0.11
CA ARG A 145 17.62 19.57 1.27
C ARG A 145 18.38 19.16 2.52
N GLY A 146 18.98 17.97 2.51
CA GLY A 146 19.76 17.45 3.61
C GLY A 146 19.89 15.93 3.54
N LYS A 147 20.59 15.35 4.52
CA LYS A 147 20.72 13.91 4.68
C LYS A 147 19.99 13.48 5.94
N ILE A 148 19.07 12.52 5.79
CA ILE A 148 18.31 11.92 6.89
C ILE A 148 18.69 10.45 6.97
N VAL A 149 19.11 10.00 8.15
CA VAL A 149 19.36 8.58 8.42
C VAL A 149 18.16 8.03 9.19
N ILE A 150 17.48 7.07 8.60
CA ILE A 150 16.35 6.37 9.21
C ILE A 150 16.74 4.91 9.40
N ALA A 151 16.61 4.42 10.61
CA ALA A 151 16.91 3.04 10.95
C ALA A 151 15.88 2.46 11.90
N THR A 152 15.64 1.16 11.77
CA THR A 152 14.89 0.39 12.77
C THR A 152 15.85 -0.10 13.83
N VAL A 153 15.55 0.16 15.09
CA VAL A 153 16.39 -0.31 16.20
C VAL A 153 16.23 -1.82 16.39
N LYS A 154 17.25 -2.47 16.93
CA LYS A 154 17.22 -3.91 17.18
C LYS A 154 16.04 -4.29 18.08
N GLY A 155 15.22 -5.21 17.61
CA GLY A 155 14.02 -5.69 18.32
C GLY A 155 12.73 -4.95 17.96
N ASP A 156 12.79 -3.89 17.17
CA ASP A 156 11.62 -3.22 16.60
C ASP A 156 11.21 -3.84 15.25
N VAL A 157 9.91 -3.87 14.95
CA VAL A 157 9.35 -4.47 13.73
C VAL A 157 8.70 -3.44 12.79
N HIS A 158 8.85 -2.14 13.07
CA HIS A 158 8.16 -1.07 12.34
C HIS A 158 8.86 -0.67 11.01
N ASP A 159 9.45 -1.63 10.31
CA ASP A 159 10.14 -1.40 9.03
C ASP A 159 9.24 -0.84 7.93
N ILE A 160 7.96 -1.16 7.96
CA ILE A 160 7.02 -0.75 6.92
C ILE A 160 6.80 0.77 6.96
N GLY A 161 6.50 1.32 8.12
CA GLY A 161 6.34 2.77 8.31
C GLY A 161 7.62 3.52 7.95
N LYS A 162 8.78 3.03 8.40
CA LYS A 162 10.09 3.56 8.05
C LYS A 162 10.29 3.63 6.52
N ASN A 163 9.99 2.54 5.81
CA ASN A 163 10.20 2.48 4.36
C ASN A 163 9.28 3.44 3.61
N ILE A 164 8.03 3.61 4.04
CA ILE A 164 7.10 4.60 3.46
C ILE A 164 7.62 6.01 3.68
N VAL A 165 8.00 6.34 4.91
CA VAL A 165 8.57 7.66 5.24
C VAL A 165 9.83 7.93 4.42
N THR A 166 10.70 6.93 4.23
CA THR A 166 11.91 7.04 3.40
C THR A 166 11.55 7.42 1.96
N VAL A 167 10.57 6.73 1.34
CA VAL A 167 10.12 7.06 -0.02
C VAL A 167 9.60 8.49 -0.09
N VAL A 168 8.75 8.92 0.83
CA VAL A 168 8.21 10.29 0.86
C VAL A 168 9.33 11.33 1.01
N LEU A 169 10.31 11.08 1.88
CA LEU A 169 11.46 11.97 2.04
C LEU A 169 12.33 12.06 0.79
N GLN A 170 12.61 10.92 0.14
CA GLN A 170 13.33 10.88 -1.14
C GLN A 170 12.60 11.67 -2.23
N CYS A 171 11.27 11.60 -2.29
CA CYS A 171 10.46 12.40 -3.22
C CYS A 171 10.51 13.90 -2.93
N ASN A 172 10.91 14.30 -1.74
CA ASN A 172 11.07 15.69 -1.30
C ASN A 172 12.55 16.13 -1.23
N ASN A 173 13.44 15.41 -1.92
CA ASN A 173 14.87 15.74 -2.05
C ASN A 173 15.69 15.67 -0.73
N PHE A 174 15.32 14.76 0.17
CA PHE A 174 16.16 14.40 1.30
C PHE A 174 16.94 13.12 1.05
#